data_31eb39c20e958699364bd3f974163f3f
#
_entry.id   31eb39c20e958699364bd3f974163f3f
#
_cell.length_a   1.000
_cell.length_b   1.000
_cell.length_c   1.000
_cell.angle_alpha   90.00
_cell.angle_beta   90.00
_cell.angle_gamma   90.00
#
_symmetry.space_group_name_H-M   'P 1'
#
loop_
_entity.id
_entity.type
_entity.pdbx_description
1 polymer ?
#
loop_
_entity_poly.entity_id
_entity_poly.type
_entity_poly.pdbx_seq_one_letter_code
_entity_poly.pdbx_strand_id
1 'polypeptide(L)'
;MSKLIVLCPNPFRDTGLELTLRAKKLLEDNGYETRICPVFGANDKKAIPHGVTITPWSEVSSEAYLFIVIGGDGTILHTARYLNHASAPMLGINLGTKGFMAPLEPENIDLIVNAANGDFVPSERMMLDVELIRNGKVIYSDCGLNDVVIHGMGDCIKLTAWADGDKIVSFSGDGIIVATPTGSTGYSMSAGGPIVEPEAKNFILTPICAHVMGAKTFVLAPNRKITVKAERIHDRKAFVSVDGTNGVELVNDDIVVVRQSQKTANLVHMGLSSFYDSTFDKLLYKNR
;
A
#
# COMPACT_ATOMS: atom_id res chain seq x y z
N MET A 1 -30.33 6.64 9.22
CA MET A 1 -29.26 7.55 8.75
C MET A 1 -28.77 7.00 7.42
N SER A 2 -28.60 7.87 6.40
CA SER A 2 -28.00 7.43 5.14
C SER A 2 -26.56 7.00 5.39
N LYS A 3 -26.11 5.93 4.71
CA LYS A 3 -24.73 5.49 4.82
C LYS A 3 -23.82 6.48 4.09
N LEU A 4 -22.76 6.95 4.75
CA LEU A 4 -21.75 7.83 4.14
C LEU A 4 -20.80 7.03 3.29
N ILE A 5 -20.65 7.39 2.01
CA ILE A 5 -19.66 6.82 1.08
C ILE A 5 -18.65 7.91 0.72
N VAL A 6 -17.36 7.60 0.90
CA VAL A 6 -16.28 8.53 0.64
C VAL A 6 -15.59 8.17 -0.67
N LEU A 7 -15.56 9.13 -1.60
CA LEU A 7 -14.87 9.01 -2.88
C LEU A 7 -13.45 9.54 -2.74
N CYS A 8 -12.47 8.70 -2.99
CA CYS A 8 -11.04 9.00 -2.84
C CYS A 8 -10.35 9.02 -4.20
N PRO A 9 -10.50 10.10 -4.98
CA PRO A 9 -9.86 10.19 -6.29
C PRO A 9 -8.37 10.47 -6.21
N ASN A 10 -7.67 10.05 -7.27
CA ASN A 10 -6.40 10.61 -7.66
C ASN A 10 -6.63 11.65 -8.77
N PRO A 11 -6.62 12.95 -8.49
CA PRO A 11 -6.97 13.97 -9.46
C PRO A 11 -6.01 14.08 -10.64
N PHE A 12 -4.80 13.51 -10.52
CA PHE A 12 -3.82 13.46 -11.62
C PHE A 12 -4.09 12.33 -12.62
N ARG A 13 -4.98 11.38 -12.25
CA ARG A 13 -5.44 10.29 -13.11
C ARG A 13 -6.89 10.47 -13.54
N ASP A 14 -7.76 10.91 -12.64
CA ASP A 14 -9.15 11.27 -12.90
C ASP A 14 -9.22 12.76 -13.27
N THR A 15 -8.80 13.06 -14.49
CA THR A 15 -8.73 14.45 -14.98
C THR A 15 -10.09 15.11 -14.91
N GLY A 16 -10.17 16.28 -14.29
CA GLY A 16 -11.44 16.99 -14.07
C GLY A 16 -12.38 16.27 -13.10
N LEU A 17 -11.94 15.22 -12.42
CA LEU A 17 -12.76 14.37 -11.55
C LEU A 17 -14.00 13.80 -12.25
N GLU A 18 -13.92 13.52 -13.56
CA GLU A 18 -15.08 13.09 -14.37
C GLU A 18 -15.68 11.78 -13.85
N LEU A 19 -14.85 10.77 -13.57
CA LEU A 19 -15.32 9.49 -13.04
C LEU A 19 -15.83 9.63 -11.62
N THR A 20 -15.14 10.45 -10.79
CA THR A 20 -15.55 10.74 -9.43
C THR A 20 -16.91 11.42 -9.37
N LEU A 21 -17.17 12.41 -10.23
CA LEU A 21 -18.46 13.11 -10.28
C LEU A 21 -19.57 12.21 -10.81
N ARG A 22 -19.25 11.32 -11.76
CA ARG A 22 -20.19 10.28 -12.23
C ARG A 22 -20.52 9.30 -11.09
N ALA A 23 -19.52 8.83 -10.34
CA ALA A 23 -19.71 7.94 -9.18
C ALA A 23 -20.57 8.63 -8.09
N LYS A 24 -20.25 9.91 -7.79
CA LYS A 24 -21.00 10.73 -6.83
C LYS A 24 -22.48 10.79 -7.22
N LYS A 25 -22.76 11.20 -8.45
CA LYS A 25 -24.14 11.30 -8.95
C LYS A 25 -24.88 9.96 -8.84
N LEU A 26 -24.26 8.88 -9.29
CA LEU A 26 -24.86 7.54 -9.27
C LEU A 26 -25.23 7.11 -7.84
N LEU A 27 -24.37 7.34 -6.85
CA LEU A 27 -24.64 7.01 -5.46
C LEU A 27 -25.72 7.90 -4.83
N GLU A 28 -25.70 9.20 -5.12
CA GLU A 28 -26.70 10.15 -4.60
C GLU A 28 -28.08 9.89 -5.19
N ASP A 29 -28.18 9.56 -6.50
CA ASP A 29 -29.42 9.14 -7.15
C ASP A 29 -30.00 7.84 -6.52
N ASN A 30 -29.16 7.03 -5.85
CA ASN A 30 -29.56 5.84 -5.09
C ASN A 30 -29.70 6.08 -3.58
N GLY A 31 -29.69 7.33 -3.11
CA GLY A 31 -30.02 7.72 -1.73
C GLY A 31 -28.83 7.64 -0.75
N TYR A 32 -27.60 7.53 -1.21
CA TYR A 32 -26.39 7.56 -0.37
C TYR A 32 -25.89 8.98 -0.16
N GLU A 33 -25.33 9.26 1.03
CA GLU A 33 -24.58 10.48 1.26
C GLU A 33 -23.14 10.28 0.74
N THR A 34 -22.59 11.28 0.04
CA THR A 34 -21.25 11.20 -0.52
C THR A 34 -20.38 12.37 -0.09
N ARG A 35 -19.07 12.10 0.08
CA ARG A 35 -18.02 13.10 0.27
C ARG A 35 -16.86 12.80 -0.68
N ILE A 36 -16.20 13.86 -1.17
CA ILE A 36 -14.99 13.72 -2.01
C ILE A 36 -13.79 14.08 -1.14
N CYS A 37 -12.87 13.13 -0.99
CA CYS A 37 -11.68 13.24 -0.15
C CYS A 37 -10.45 12.73 -0.92
N PRO A 38 -9.78 13.56 -1.74
CA PRO A 38 -8.63 13.14 -2.53
C PRO A 38 -7.45 12.77 -1.64
N VAL A 39 -6.69 11.75 -2.04
CA VAL A 39 -5.45 11.36 -1.35
C VAL A 39 -4.23 12.15 -1.83
N PHE A 40 -4.34 12.77 -3.00
CA PHE A 40 -3.31 13.62 -3.60
C PHE A 40 -3.94 14.94 -4.07
N GLY A 41 -3.12 15.99 -4.17
CA GLY A 41 -3.52 17.22 -4.84
C GLY A 41 -4.75 17.93 -4.27
N ALA A 42 -5.17 17.64 -3.04
CA ALA A 42 -6.35 18.25 -2.41
C ALA A 42 -6.30 19.80 -2.40
N ASN A 43 -5.10 20.38 -2.34
CA ASN A 43 -4.86 21.81 -2.36
C ASN A 43 -4.43 22.35 -3.75
N ASP A 44 -4.36 21.49 -4.76
CA ASP A 44 -3.97 21.88 -6.12
C ASP A 44 -5.19 22.36 -6.90
N LYS A 45 -5.31 23.68 -7.03
CA LYS A 45 -6.42 24.32 -7.77
C LYS A 45 -6.48 23.95 -9.25
N LYS A 46 -5.40 23.38 -9.82
CA LYS A 46 -5.40 22.90 -11.21
C LYS A 46 -5.91 21.47 -11.31
N ALA A 47 -5.75 20.69 -10.25
CA ALA A 47 -6.16 19.30 -10.20
C ALA A 47 -7.64 19.13 -9.77
N ILE A 48 -8.16 20.07 -8.97
CA ILE A 48 -9.55 20.06 -8.49
C ILE A 48 -10.38 21.07 -9.30
N PRO A 49 -11.47 20.64 -9.98
CA PRO A 49 -12.34 21.54 -10.73
C PRO A 49 -13.01 22.59 -9.84
N HIS A 50 -13.24 23.77 -10.43
CA HIS A 50 -13.97 24.83 -9.72
C HIS A 50 -15.39 24.37 -9.35
N GLY A 51 -15.81 24.63 -8.12
CA GLY A 51 -17.14 24.26 -7.61
C GLY A 51 -17.23 22.86 -6.99
N VAL A 52 -16.16 22.05 -7.04
CA VAL A 52 -16.11 20.77 -6.31
C VAL A 52 -15.71 21.01 -4.86
N THR A 53 -16.55 20.57 -3.93
CA THR A 53 -16.25 20.62 -2.50
C THR A 53 -15.44 19.41 -2.09
N ILE A 54 -14.29 19.67 -1.46
CA ILE A 54 -13.41 18.65 -0.88
C ILE A 54 -13.61 18.59 0.62
N THR A 55 -13.73 17.40 1.16
CA THR A 55 -13.86 17.15 2.60
C THR A 55 -12.52 16.66 3.16
N PRO A 56 -12.02 17.22 4.27
CA PRO A 56 -10.80 16.76 4.92
C PRO A 56 -10.93 15.34 5.45
N TRP A 57 -9.82 14.58 5.48
CA TRP A 57 -9.77 13.22 6.02
C TRP A 57 -10.22 13.12 7.48
N SER A 58 -9.92 14.14 8.29
CA SER A 58 -10.31 14.19 9.69
C SER A 58 -11.84 14.19 9.92
N GLU A 59 -12.61 14.57 8.89
CA GLU A 59 -14.08 14.65 8.99
C GLU A 59 -14.78 13.38 8.46
N VAL A 60 -14.07 12.50 7.74
CA VAL A 60 -14.69 11.35 7.06
C VAL A 60 -14.18 10.00 7.53
N SER A 61 -12.97 9.92 8.08
CA SER A 61 -12.30 8.65 8.34
C SER A 61 -12.99 7.75 9.36
N SER A 62 -13.74 8.31 10.32
CA SER A 62 -14.45 7.56 11.37
C SER A 62 -15.92 7.26 11.06
N GLU A 63 -16.52 7.95 10.09
CA GLU A 63 -17.96 7.89 9.81
C GLU A 63 -18.30 7.12 8.53
N ALA A 64 -17.30 6.92 7.67
CA ALA A 64 -17.50 6.29 6.38
C ALA A 64 -17.92 4.82 6.50
N TYR A 65 -18.97 4.47 5.77
CA TYR A 65 -19.42 3.09 5.58
C TYR A 65 -18.57 2.36 4.53
N LEU A 66 -18.18 3.05 3.46
CA LEU A 66 -17.39 2.50 2.35
C LEU A 66 -16.52 3.61 1.75
N PHE A 67 -15.29 3.27 1.42
CA PHE A 67 -14.40 4.10 0.62
C PHE A 67 -14.35 3.59 -0.82
N ILE A 68 -14.60 4.46 -1.79
CA ILE A 68 -14.41 4.16 -3.22
C ILE A 68 -13.17 4.90 -3.68
N VAL A 69 -12.13 4.15 -3.96
CA VAL A 69 -10.82 4.68 -4.35
C VAL A 69 -10.75 4.71 -5.87
N ILE A 70 -10.61 5.89 -6.45
CA ILE A 70 -10.60 6.11 -7.90
C ILE A 70 -9.17 6.46 -8.33
N GLY A 71 -8.45 5.45 -8.85
CA GLY A 71 -7.03 5.58 -9.19
C GLY A 71 -6.39 4.22 -9.45
N GLY A 72 -5.14 4.03 -9.09
CA GLY A 72 -4.43 2.76 -9.16
C GLY A 72 -4.06 2.23 -7.78
N ASP A 73 -3.26 1.15 -7.72
CA ASP A 73 -2.81 0.53 -6.48
C ASP A 73 -2.15 1.54 -5.53
N GLY A 74 -1.32 2.46 -6.04
CA GLY A 74 -0.72 3.53 -5.23
C GLY A 74 -1.75 4.43 -4.55
N THR A 75 -2.92 4.65 -5.15
CA THR A 75 -4.00 5.43 -4.53
C THR A 75 -4.63 4.66 -3.38
N ILE A 76 -4.77 3.34 -3.52
CA ILE A 76 -5.24 2.46 -2.45
C ILE A 76 -4.26 2.43 -1.28
N LEU A 77 -2.95 2.33 -1.54
CA LEU A 77 -1.91 2.39 -0.51
C LEU A 77 -2.00 3.67 0.32
N HIS A 78 -2.10 4.81 -0.35
CA HIS A 78 -2.27 6.10 0.34
C HIS A 78 -3.58 6.19 1.12
N THR A 79 -4.69 5.68 0.57
CA THR A 79 -5.97 5.64 1.28
C THR A 79 -5.86 4.79 2.54
N ALA A 80 -5.28 3.59 2.45
CA ALA A 80 -5.10 2.69 3.59
C ALA A 80 -4.32 3.33 4.74
N ARG A 81 -3.31 4.16 4.44
CA ARG A 81 -2.55 4.90 5.47
C ARG A 81 -3.41 5.92 6.22
N TYR A 82 -4.29 6.64 5.52
CA TYR A 82 -5.21 7.59 6.17
C TYR A 82 -6.27 6.89 7.03
N LEU A 83 -6.64 5.66 6.67
CA LEU A 83 -7.63 4.86 7.40
C LEU A 83 -7.07 4.17 8.66
N ASN A 84 -5.99 4.64 9.18
CA ASN A 84 -5.17 4.10 10.27
C ASN A 84 -5.96 3.58 11.50
N HIS A 85 -7.25 3.90 11.62
CA HIS A 85 -8.15 3.45 12.70
C HIS A 85 -9.54 3.03 12.22
N ALA A 86 -9.82 3.11 10.92
CA ALA A 86 -11.14 2.79 10.39
C ALA A 86 -11.15 1.38 9.79
N SER A 87 -12.11 0.57 10.22
CA SER A 87 -12.37 -0.77 9.67
C SER A 87 -13.21 -0.74 8.39
N ALA A 88 -13.56 0.45 7.88
CA ALA A 88 -14.42 0.57 6.72
C ALA A 88 -13.77 -0.02 5.45
N PRO A 89 -14.52 -0.76 4.65
CA PRO A 89 -14.01 -1.39 3.44
C PRO A 89 -13.63 -0.38 2.36
N MET A 90 -12.69 -0.78 1.50
CA MET A 90 -12.21 0.00 0.35
C MET A 90 -12.45 -0.77 -0.95
N LEU A 91 -13.15 -0.15 -1.91
CA LEU A 91 -13.33 -0.65 -3.26
C LEU A 91 -12.54 0.21 -4.24
N GLY A 92 -11.63 -0.39 -5.01
CA GLY A 92 -10.83 0.32 -5.99
C GLY A 92 -11.46 0.33 -7.38
N ILE A 93 -11.47 1.49 -8.05
CA ILE A 93 -11.72 1.63 -9.49
C ILE A 93 -10.40 2.02 -10.15
N ASN A 94 -9.94 1.21 -11.09
CA ASN A 94 -8.63 1.31 -11.70
C ASN A 94 -8.60 2.37 -12.82
N LEU A 95 -7.81 3.41 -12.65
CA LEU A 95 -7.50 4.41 -13.67
C LEU A 95 -6.03 4.30 -14.11
N GLY A 96 -5.68 3.22 -14.75
CA GLY A 96 -4.30 3.05 -15.20
C GLY A 96 -4.02 1.67 -15.75
N THR A 97 -2.77 1.23 -15.67
CA THR A 97 -2.43 -0.17 -15.94
C THR A 97 -3.05 -1.04 -14.86
N LYS A 98 -3.63 -2.19 -15.25
CA LYS A 98 -4.31 -3.13 -14.32
C LYS A 98 -3.51 -3.30 -13.01
N GLY A 99 -4.06 -2.81 -11.91
CA GLY A 99 -3.53 -2.97 -10.55
C GLY A 99 -3.92 -4.32 -9.95
N PHE A 100 -3.30 -4.76 -8.86
CA PHE A 100 -3.67 -5.98 -8.13
C PHE A 100 -4.70 -5.73 -7.03
N MET A 101 -4.94 -4.46 -6.67
CA MET A 101 -5.80 -4.06 -5.56
C MET A 101 -7.08 -3.35 -6.01
N ALA A 102 -7.12 -2.78 -7.23
CA ALA A 102 -8.30 -2.12 -7.79
C ALA A 102 -9.04 -3.09 -8.73
N PRO A 103 -10.14 -3.73 -8.25
CA PRO A 103 -10.81 -4.80 -9.01
C PRO A 103 -11.76 -4.30 -10.08
N LEU A 104 -12.22 -3.04 -10.02
CA LEU A 104 -13.16 -2.50 -11.00
C LEU A 104 -12.43 -1.68 -12.06
N GLU A 105 -12.89 -1.81 -13.29
CA GLU A 105 -12.56 -0.90 -14.39
C GLU A 105 -13.67 0.18 -14.50
N PRO A 106 -13.40 1.36 -15.13
CA PRO A 106 -14.38 2.44 -15.25
C PRO A 106 -15.70 2.06 -15.89
N GLU A 107 -15.67 1.05 -16.77
CA GLU A 107 -16.85 0.50 -17.45
C GLU A 107 -17.82 -0.18 -16.49
N ASN A 108 -17.29 -0.70 -15.36
CA ASN A 108 -18.06 -1.41 -14.34
C ASN A 108 -18.53 -0.50 -13.20
N ILE A 109 -18.52 0.83 -13.38
CA ILE A 109 -18.82 1.79 -12.31
C ILE A 109 -20.19 1.56 -11.67
N ASP A 110 -21.16 1.03 -12.39
CA ASP A 110 -22.52 0.79 -11.88
C ASP A 110 -22.53 -0.20 -10.71
N LEU A 111 -21.50 -1.08 -10.58
CA LEU A 111 -21.35 -2.01 -9.47
C LEU A 111 -21.04 -1.33 -8.12
N ILE A 112 -20.68 -0.04 -8.10
CA ILE A 112 -20.50 0.68 -6.84
C ILE A 112 -21.79 0.79 -6.02
N VAL A 113 -22.96 0.76 -6.68
CA VAL A 113 -24.27 0.74 -6.00
C VAL A 113 -24.47 -0.61 -5.28
N ASN A 114 -24.09 -1.72 -5.93
CA ASN A 114 -24.12 -3.03 -5.30
C ASN A 114 -23.19 -3.06 -4.07
N ALA A 115 -21.98 -2.53 -4.20
CA ALA A 115 -21.05 -2.42 -3.09
C ALA A 115 -21.61 -1.54 -1.95
N ALA A 116 -22.26 -0.43 -2.26
CA ALA A 116 -22.92 0.43 -1.28
C ALA A 116 -24.08 -0.27 -0.55
N ASN A 117 -24.78 -1.19 -1.20
CA ASN A 117 -25.77 -2.07 -0.60
C ASN A 117 -25.15 -3.14 0.34
N GLY A 118 -23.84 -3.38 0.24
CA GLY A 118 -23.11 -4.41 1.00
C GLY A 118 -22.91 -5.72 0.22
N ASP A 119 -23.23 -5.70 -1.07
CA ASP A 119 -23.08 -6.85 -1.97
C ASP A 119 -21.66 -6.85 -2.56
N PHE A 120 -20.70 -7.35 -1.78
CA PHE A 120 -19.29 -7.48 -2.13
C PHE A 120 -18.63 -8.63 -1.36
N VAL A 121 -17.48 -9.07 -1.84
CA VAL A 121 -16.65 -10.07 -1.16
C VAL A 121 -15.53 -9.34 -0.39
N PRO A 122 -15.45 -9.47 0.95
CA PRO A 122 -14.38 -8.86 1.73
C PRO A 122 -13.06 -9.61 1.54
N SER A 123 -11.94 -8.88 1.60
CA SER A 123 -10.59 -9.41 1.56
C SER A 123 -9.73 -8.65 2.56
N GLU A 124 -9.59 -9.22 3.76
CA GLU A 124 -8.75 -8.65 4.80
C GLU A 124 -7.27 -8.79 4.46
N ARG A 125 -6.53 -7.70 4.53
CA ARG A 125 -5.12 -7.63 4.21
C ARG A 125 -4.28 -7.37 5.45
N MET A 126 -3.26 -8.19 5.64
CA MET A 126 -2.22 -7.97 6.63
C MET A 126 -1.50 -6.64 6.37
N MET A 127 -1.22 -5.88 7.42
CA MET A 127 -0.37 -4.69 7.39
C MET A 127 0.88 -4.91 8.24
N LEU A 128 1.87 -4.06 8.06
CA LEU A 128 3.11 -4.05 8.85
C LEU A 128 3.28 -2.73 9.59
N ASP A 129 3.81 -2.79 10.82
CA ASP A 129 4.26 -1.64 11.60
C ASP A 129 5.78 -1.54 11.50
N VAL A 130 6.27 -0.32 11.33
CA VAL A 130 7.69 0.00 11.19
C VAL A 130 8.11 0.98 12.27
N GLU A 131 9.22 0.72 12.92
CA GLU A 131 9.88 1.64 13.85
C GLU A 131 11.34 1.84 13.42
N LEU A 132 11.79 3.09 13.36
CA LEU A 132 13.20 3.44 13.27
C LEU A 132 13.73 3.84 14.64
N ILE A 133 14.72 3.10 15.12
CA ILE A 133 15.32 3.28 16.43
C ILE A 133 16.73 3.84 16.24
N ARG A 134 16.99 5.00 16.85
CA ARG A 134 18.28 5.69 16.89
C ARG A 134 18.66 5.94 18.34
N ASN A 135 19.86 5.51 18.74
CA ASN A 135 20.36 5.65 20.13
C ASN A 135 19.34 5.15 21.17
N GLY A 136 18.71 3.99 20.90
CA GLY A 136 17.72 3.36 21.78
C GLY A 136 16.35 4.06 21.85
N LYS A 137 16.11 5.08 21.05
CA LYS A 137 14.84 5.82 20.99
C LYS A 137 14.16 5.64 19.63
N VAL A 138 12.86 5.42 19.63
CA VAL A 138 12.05 5.45 18.41
C VAL A 138 11.97 6.89 17.92
N ILE A 139 12.48 7.15 16.71
CA ILE A 139 12.49 8.47 16.08
C ILE A 139 11.52 8.60 14.91
N TYR A 140 11.04 7.47 14.40
CA TYR A 140 10.03 7.40 13.35
C TYR A 140 9.22 6.13 13.52
N SER A 141 7.91 6.22 13.25
CA SER A 141 6.99 5.08 13.20
C SER A 141 6.04 5.26 12.03
N ASP A 142 5.73 4.18 11.37
CA ASP A 142 4.77 4.17 10.25
C ASP A 142 4.09 2.79 10.15
N CYS A 143 3.06 2.71 9.29
CA CYS A 143 2.33 1.50 9.00
C CYS A 143 2.15 1.37 7.48
N GLY A 144 2.41 0.18 6.94
CA GLY A 144 2.34 -0.08 5.51
C GLY A 144 1.45 -1.26 5.15
N LEU A 145 0.86 -1.20 3.97
CA LEU A 145 0.08 -2.30 3.38
C LEU A 145 0.95 -3.21 2.50
N ASN A 146 1.91 -2.64 1.75
CA ASN A 146 2.79 -3.40 0.87
C ASN A 146 4.11 -3.78 1.54
N ASP A 147 4.96 -2.79 1.81
CA ASP A 147 6.34 -3.06 2.19
C ASP A 147 7.03 -1.90 2.91
N VAL A 148 8.13 -2.24 3.57
CA VAL A 148 9.16 -1.32 3.99
C VAL A 148 10.45 -1.65 3.25
N VAL A 149 11.10 -0.62 2.72
CA VAL A 149 12.34 -0.71 1.98
C VAL A 149 13.45 0.03 2.70
N ILE A 150 14.55 -0.64 2.96
CA ILE A 150 15.80 -0.05 3.44
C ILE A 150 16.79 -0.10 2.29
N HIS A 151 17.24 1.06 1.80
CA HIS A 151 18.08 1.13 0.62
C HIS A 151 19.13 2.23 0.67
N GLY A 152 20.25 2.03 -0.04
CA GLY A 152 21.25 3.05 -0.32
C GLY A 152 20.80 3.94 -1.50
N MET A 153 21.30 5.17 -1.54
CA MET A 153 21.08 6.10 -2.64
C MET A 153 22.31 6.11 -3.56
N GLY A 154 22.30 5.24 -4.56
CA GLY A 154 23.39 5.12 -5.56
C GLY A 154 24.61 4.34 -5.09
N ASP A 155 24.67 3.95 -3.82
CA ASP A 155 25.75 3.20 -3.21
C ASP A 155 25.27 1.90 -2.60
N CYS A 156 26.13 0.87 -2.70
CA CYS A 156 25.93 -0.38 -2.01
C CYS A 156 26.16 -0.21 -0.51
N ILE A 157 25.22 -0.63 0.33
CA ILE A 157 25.31 -0.56 1.77
C ILE A 157 25.40 -1.96 2.38
N LYS A 158 25.97 -2.08 3.58
CA LYS A 158 25.99 -3.35 4.32
C LYS A 158 24.75 -3.45 5.18
N LEU A 159 24.00 -4.53 5.00
CA LEU A 159 22.75 -4.83 5.70
C LEU A 159 22.86 -6.15 6.44
N THR A 160 22.32 -6.17 7.66
CA THR A 160 22.13 -7.41 8.41
C THR A 160 20.69 -7.46 8.90
N ALA A 161 20.02 -8.61 8.74
CA ALA A 161 18.65 -8.84 9.18
C ALA A 161 18.58 -10.01 10.17
N TRP A 162 17.68 -9.87 11.14
CA TRP A 162 17.38 -10.87 12.16
C TRP A 162 15.87 -11.09 12.27
N ALA A 163 15.47 -12.31 12.67
CA ALA A 163 14.12 -12.63 13.15
C ALA A 163 14.21 -13.06 14.61
N ASP A 164 13.50 -12.37 15.50
CA ASP A 164 13.47 -12.61 16.95
C ASP A 164 14.87 -12.71 17.62
N GLY A 165 15.86 -12.06 17.02
CA GLY A 165 17.26 -12.07 17.48
C GLY A 165 18.16 -13.06 16.75
N ASP A 166 17.62 -14.03 16.03
CA ASP A 166 18.37 -14.95 15.20
C ASP A 166 18.72 -14.31 13.86
N LYS A 167 20.00 -14.36 13.50
CA LYS A 167 20.50 -13.77 12.26
C LYS A 167 20.02 -14.55 11.04
N ILE A 168 19.29 -13.89 10.15
CA ILE A 168 18.80 -14.46 8.89
C ILE A 168 19.87 -14.33 7.80
N VAL A 169 20.32 -13.09 7.54
CA VAL A 169 21.21 -12.77 6.44
C VAL A 169 22.07 -11.55 6.74
N SER A 170 23.26 -11.50 6.18
CA SER A 170 24.12 -10.32 6.17
C SER A 170 24.81 -10.24 4.80
N PHE A 171 24.69 -9.10 4.13
CA PHE A 171 25.22 -8.89 2.79
C PHE A 171 25.51 -7.41 2.52
N SER A 172 26.24 -7.14 1.46
CA SER A 172 26.32 -5.82 0.84
C SER A 172 25.48 -5.83 -0.43
N GLY A 173 24.71 -4.79 -0.66
CA GLY A 173 23.79 -4.66 -1.79
C GLY A 173 23.08 -3.31 -1.79
N ASP A 174 22.14 -3.12 -2.71
CA ASP A 174 21.43 -1.86 -2.87
C ASP A 174 20.39 -1.66 -1.75
N GLY A 175 19.87 -2.75 -1.18
CA GLY A 175 18.85 -2.66 -0.13
C GLY A 175 18.28 -3.99 0.31
N ILE A 176 17.23 -3.90 1.11
CA ILE A 176 16.40 -5.01 1.57
C ILE A 176 14.94 -4.57 1.66
N ILE A 177 14.03 -5.45 1.29
CA ILE A 177 12.58 -5.24 1.38
C ILE A 177 12.02 -6.20 2.42
N VAL A 178 11.14 -5.71 3.28
CA VAL A 178 10.24 -6.56 4.08
C VAL A 178 8.82 -6.27 3.62
N ALA A 179 8.22 -7.22 2.92
CA ALA A 179 6.89 -7.09 2.32
C ALA A 179 5.85 -7.94 3.03
N THR A 180 4.59 -7.50 2.94
CA THR A 180 3.40 -8.30 3.23
C THR A 180 3.04 -9.18 2.02
N PRO A 181 2.07 -10.09 2.12
CA PRO A 181 1.54 -10.82 0.96
C PRO A 181 0.98 -9.88 -0.12
N THR A 182 0.32 -8.79 0.27
CA THR A 182 -0.17 -7.77 -0.68
C THR A 182 0.99 -7.12 -1.43
N GLY A 183 2.08 -6.79 -0.75
CA GLY A 183 3.30 -6.22 -1.34
C GLY A 183 4.14 -7.23 -2.15
N SER A 184 3.82 -8.53 -2.11
CA SER A 184 4.53 -9.55 -2.87
C SER A 184 4.51 -9.31 -4.39
N THR A 185 3.46 -8.65 -4.89
CA THR A 185 3.29 -8.27 -6.30
C THR A 185 3.84 -6.88 -6.63
N GLY A 186 4.42 -6.17 -5.65
CA GLY A 186 5.03 -4.85 -5.77
C GLY A 186 6.54 -4.91 -5.98
N TYR A 187 7.28 -4.12 -5.21
CA TYR A 187 8.73 -4.01 -5.33
C TYR A 187 9.45 -5.32 -4.97
N SER A 188 8.91 -6.09 -4.02
CA SER A 188 9.45 -7.41 -3.67
C SER A 188 9.54 -8.34 -4.88
N MET A 189 8.50 -8.39 -5.74
CA MET A 189 8.51 -9.17 -6.99
C MET A 189 9.62 -8.70 -7.94
N SER A 190 9.76 -7.40 -8.12
CA SER A 190 10.79 -6.81 -8.99
C SER A 190 12.22 -7.13 -8.50
N ALA A 191 12.39 -7.30 -7.19
CA ALA A 191 13.64 -7.71 -6.56
C ALA A 191 13.85 -9.25 -6.56
N GLY A 192 12.96 -10.03 -7.17
CA GLY A 192 13.04 -11.49 -7.26
C GLY A 192 12.37 -12.25 -6.10
N GLY A 193 11.51 -11.58 -5.34
CA GLY A 193 10.64 -12.21 -4.36
C GLY A 193 9.53 -13.06 -4.99
N PRO A 194 8.98 -14.04 -4.27
CA PRO A 194 7.87 -14.86 -4.75
C PRO A 194 6.55 -14.07 -4.77
N ILE A 195 5.65 -14.47 -5.64
CA ILE A 195 4.24 -14.07 -5.58
C ILE A 195 3.59 -14.87 -4.47
N VAL A 196 2.89 -14.18 -3.59
CA VAL A 196 2.16 -14.78 -2.46
C VAL A 196 0.72 -14.35 -2.53
N GLU A 197 -0.17 -15.30 -2.24
CA GLU A 197 -1.60 -15.03 -2.18
C GLU A 197 -1.91 -13.94 -1.14
N PRO A 198 -2.69 -12.91 -1.50
CA PRO A 198 -2.84 -11.74 -0.66
C PRO A 198 -3.48 -11.98 0.72
N GLU A 199 -4.23 -13.08 0.85
CA GLU A 199 -4.89 -13.49 2.11
C GLU A 199 -3.97 -14.32 3.03
N ALA A 200 -2.80 -14.71 2.55
CA ALA A 200 -1.78 -15.34 3.38
C ALA A 200 -1.31 -14.38 4.49
N LYS A 201 -0.80 -14.93 5.58
CA LYS A 201 -0.24 -14.16 6.70
C LYS A 201 1.22 -14.56 6.88
N ASN A 202 2.12 -13.77 6.30
CA ASN A 202 3.57 -13.98 6.36
C ASN A 202 4.32 -12.70 5.97
N PHE A 203 5.60 -12.64 6.28
CA PHE A 203 6.50 -11.64 5.73
C PHE A 203 7.36 -12.24 4.62
N ILE A 204 7.73 -11.39 3.66
CA ILE A 204 8.67 -11.72 2.60
C ILE A 204 9.87 -10.77 2.76
N LEU A 205 11.02 -11.31 3.12
CA LEU A 205 12.26 -10.56 3.25
C LEU A 205 13.10 -10.81 2.00
N THR A 206 13.23 -9.78 1.14
CA THR A 206 13.87 -9.86 -0.17
C THR A 206 15.09 -8.94 -0.23
N PRO A 207 16.32 -9.46 -0.39
CA PRO A 207 17.49 -8.65 -0.68
C PRO A 207 17.39 -7.97 -2.05
N ILE A 208 17.91 -6.74 -2.19
CA ILE A 208 18.00 -6.01 -3.46
C ILE A 208 19.46 -6.02 -3.93
N CYS A 209 19.73 -6.58 -5.10
CA CYS A 209 21.04 -6.60 -5.74
C CYS A 209 22.19 -7.01 -4.79
N ALA A 210 21.96 -8.07 -3.99
CA ALA A 210 22.95 -8.53 -3.03
C ALA A 210 24.21 -9.06 -3.73
N HIS A 211 25.40 -8.63 -3.31
CA HIS A 211 26.68 -9.06 -3.85
C HIS A 211 27.13 -10.45 -3.35
N VAL A 212 26.24 -11.20 -2.73
CA VAL A 212 26.48 -12.55 -2.21
C VAL A 212 25.45 -13.51 -2.79
N MET A 213 25.90 -14.54 -3.49
CA MET A 213 25.03 -15.55 -4.12
C MET A 213 24.12 -16.29 -3.13
N GLY A 214 24.48 -16.31 -1.84
CA GLY A 214 23.69 -16.94 -0.76
C GLY A 214 22.56 -16.07 -0.17
N ALA A 215 22.48 -14.79 -0.52
CA ALA A 215 21.41 -13.92 -0.06
C ALA A 215 20.12 -14.23 -0.82
N LYS A 216 19.28 -15.08 -0.26
CA LYS A 216 18.00 -15.50 -0.83
C LYS A 216 16.84 -14.77 -0.16
N THR A 217 15.69 -14.78 -0.82
CA THR A 217 14.42 -14.35 -0.22
C THR A 217 13.96 -15.36 0.82
N PHE A 218 13.49 -14.85 1.95
CA PHE A 218 12.89 -15.64 3.03
C PHE A 218 11.42 -15.33 3.16
N VAL A 219 10.59 -16.38 3.33
CA VAL A 219 9.20 -16.27 3.76
C VAL A 219 9.16 -16.59 5.25
N LEU A 220 8.71 -15.63 6.06
CA LEU A 220 8.77 -15.69 7.52
C LEU A 220 7.35 -15.68 8.09
N ALA A 221 7.16 -16.34 9.22
CA ALA A 221 5.90 -16.35 9.94
C ALA A 221 5.49 -14.92 10.37
N PRO A 222 4.18 -14.60 10.42
CA PRO A 222 3.69 -13.24 10.64
C PRO A 222 4.03 -12.70 12.05
N ASN A 223 4.18 -13.57 13.03
CA ASN A 223 4.48 -13.23 14.41
C ASN A 223 5.98 -12.92 14.67
N ARG A 224 6.83 -12.92 13.63
CA ARG A 224 8.25 -12.61 13.78
C ARG A 224 8.46 -11.10 13.91
N LYS A 225 9.35 -10.73 14.85
CA LYS A 225 9.95 -9.41 14.90
C LYS A 225 11.17 -9.39 13.99
N ILE A 226 11.05 -8.71 12.85
CA ILE A 226 12.17 -8.54 11.92
C ILE A 226 12.94 -7.28 12.32
N THR A 227 14.25 -7.41 12.41
CA THR A 227 15.14 -6.29 12.71
C THR A 227 16.16 -6.17 11.58
N VAL A 228 16.32 -4.97 11.04
CA VAL A 228 17.30 -4.68 9.99
C VAL A 228 18.23 -3.56 10.48
N LYS A 229 19.53 -3.80 10.38
CA LYS A 229 20.56 -2.81 10.68
C LYS A 229 21.31 -2.47 9.38
N ALA A 230 21.42 -1.18 9.09
CA ALA A 230 22.29 -0.67 8.05
C ALA A 230 23.63 -0.27 8.66
N GLU A 231 24.71 -0.82 8.14
CA GLU A 231 26.06 -0.63 8.64
C GLU A 231 26.95 0.02 7.57
N ARG A 232 28.01 0.72 7.99
CA ARG A 232 28.98 1.38 7.10
C ARG A 232 28.36 2.40 6.15
N ILE A 233 27.44 3.19 6.67
CA ILE A 233 26.78 4.27 5.90
C ILE A 233 27.73 5.45 5.72
N HIS A 234 28.55 5.80 6.73
CA HIS A 234 29.53 6.92 6.78
C HIS A 234 29.30 8.05 5.76
N ASP A 235 29.86 7.93 4.57
CA ASP A 235 29.77 8.92 3.48
C ASP A 235 28.63 8.61 2.49
N ARG A 236 27.80 7.61 2.75
CA ARG A 236 26.70 7.16 1.89
C ARG A 236 25.38 7.57 2.46
N LYS A 237 24.41 7.76 1.58
CA LYS A 237 23.04 8.03 2.00
C LYS A 237 22.23 6.73 1.94
N ALA A 238 21.53 6.43 3.01
CA ALA A 238 20.58 5.33 3.09
C ALA A 238 19.26 5.83 3.67
N PHE A 239 18.17 5.19 3.27
CA PHE A 239 16.82 5.59 3.65
C PHE A 239 15.98 4.37 4.02
N VAL A 240 15.01 4.60 4.90
CA VAL A 240 13.87 3.70 5.11
C VAL A 240 12.61 4.36 4.56
N SER A 241 11.87 3.67 3.72
CA SER A 241 10.58 4.13 3.17
C SER A 241 9.52 3.06 3.34
N VAL A 242 8.26 3.47 3.51
CA VAL A 242 7.10 2.59 3.68
C VAL A 242 6.12 2.89 2.55
N ASP A 243 5.68 1.86 1.82
CA ASP A 243 4.73 1.97 0.70
C ASP A 243 5.11 3.05 -0.32
N GLY A 244 6.40 3.19 -0.62
CA GLY A 244 6.90 4.16 -1.61
C GLY A 244 6.82 5.62 -1.19
N THR A 245 6.70 5.93 0.09
CA THR A 245 6.74 7.31 0.61
C THR A 245 8.14 7.89 0.60
N ASN A 246 8.24 9.22 0.85
CA ASN A 246 9.53 9.88 1.06
C ASN A 246 10.26 9.22 2.22
N GLY A 247 11.45 8.70 1.95
CA GLY A 247 12.23 7.97 2.93
C GLY A 247 12.76 8.85 4.06
N VAL A 248 12.93 8.26 5.24
CA VAL A 248 13.65 8.84 6.37
C VAL A 248 15.11 8.43 6.28
N GLU A 249 16.02 9.39 6.37
CA GLU A 249 17.46 9.16 6.26
C GLU A 249 17.98 8.36 7.46
N LEU A 250 18.74 7.32 7.16
CA LEU A 250 19.40 6.45 8.13
C LEU A 250 20.82 6.94 8.40
N VAL A 251 21.27 6.75 9.63
CA VAL A 251 22.66 6.91 10.04
C VAL A 251 23.22 5.58 10.56
N ASN A 252 24.53 5.52 10.75
CA ASN A 252 25.16 4.31 11.32
C ASN A 252 24.51 3.89 12.62
N ASP A 253 24.36 2.57 12.77
CA ASP A 253 23.79 1.91 13.94
C ASP A 253 22.28 2.10 14.13
N ASP A 254 21.59 2.78 13.21
CA ASP A 254 20.15 2.80 13.17
C ASP A 254 19.58 1.39 12.98
N ILE A 255 18.49 1.12 13.68
CA ILE A 255 17.79 -0.16 13.66
C ILE A 255 16.37 0.07 13.16
N VAL A 256 16.01 -0.60 12.08
CA VAL A 256 14.63 -0.65 11.59
C VAL A 256 13.99 -1.93 12.13
N VAL A 257 12.88 -1.79 12.83
CA VAL A 257 12.10 -2.90 13.36
C VAL A 257 10.80 -3.01 12.62
N VAL A 258 10.47 -4.21 12.14
CA VAL A 258 9.22 -4.49 11.42
C VAL A 258 8.45 -5.59 12.15
N ARG A 259 7.15 -5.39 12.34
CA ARG A 259 6.23 -6.36 12.95
C ARG A 259 4.92 -6.39 12.18
N GLN A 260 4.16 -7.46 12.36
CA GLN A 260 2.76 -7.47 11.94
C GLN A 260 2.00 -6.39 12.70
N SER A 261 1.29 -5.55 11.98
CA SER A 261 0.39 -4.57 12.59
C SER A 261 -0.82 -5.27 13.23
N GLN A 262 -1.35 -4.67 14.29
CA GLN A 262 -2.67 -5.04 14.83
C GLN A 262 -3.81 -4.52 13.92
N LYS A 263 -3.49 -3.68 12.95
CA LYS A 263 -4.41 -3.14 11.97
C LYS A 263 -4.41 -4.01 10.73
N THR A 264 -5.55 -4.05 10.07
CA THR A 264 -5.74 -4.68 8.76
C THR A 264 -6.36 -3.67 7.80
N ALA A 265 -6.11 -3.83 6.50
CA ALA A 265 -6.82 -3.08 5.48
C ALA A 265 -7.92 -3.97 4.89
N ASN A 266 -9.15 -3.48 4.93
CA ASN A 266 -10.31 -4.20 4.40
C ASN A 266 -10.54 -3.82 2.94
N LEU A 267 -9.96 -4.56 2.01
CA LEU A 267 -10.28 -4.44 0.60
C LEU A 267 -11.55 -5.23 0.29
N VAL A 268 -12.28 -4.81 -0.73
CA VAL A 268 -13.43 -5.55 -1.22
C VAL A 268 -13.38 -5.72 -2.73
N HIS A 269 -13.96 -6.80 -3.23
CA HIS A 269 -14.08 -7.04 -4.66
C HIS A 269 -15.49 -7.52 -5.04
N MET A 270 -15.83 -7.38 -6.31
CA MET A 270 -17.16 -7.68 -6.84
C MET A 270 -17.25 -9.08 -7.48
N GLY A 271 -16.24 -9.93 -7.27
CA GLY A 271 -16.23 -11.29 -7.81
C GLY A 271 -16.02 -11.38 -9.34
N LEU A 272 -15.56 -10.29 -10.00
CA LEU A 272 -15.39 -10.28 -11.46
C LEU A 272 -14.17 -11.06 -11.94
N SER A 273 -13.13 -11.14 -11.13
CA SER A 273 -11.89 -11.87 -11.43
C SER A 273 -11.25 -12.35 -10.13
N SER A 274 -10.50 -13.42 -10.20
CA SER A 274 -9.70 -13.93 -9.09
C SER A 274 -8.32 -13.25 -9.05
N PHE A 275 -7.61 -13.41 -7.93
CA PHE A 275 -6.20 -13.03 -7.83
C PHE A 275 -5.34 -13.74 -8.90
N TYR A 276 -5.64 -14.99 -9.18
CA TYR A 276 -4.91 -15.81 -10.16
C TYR A 276 -5.12 -15.32 -11.58
N ASP A 277 -6.36 -14.96 -11.96
CA ASP A 277 -6.67 -14.38 -13.27
C ASP A 277 -5.90 -13.06 -13.44
N SER A 278 -5.94 -12.19 -12.42
CA SER A 278 -5.21 -10.92 -12.42
C SER A 278 -3.71 -11.14 -12.54
N THR A 279 -3.15 -12.14 -11.86
CA THR A 279 -1.73 -12.47 -11.90
C THR A 279 -1.33 -12.99 -13.27
N PHE A 280 -2.13 -13.91 -13.83
CA PHE A 280 -1.90 -14.48 -15.15
C PHE A 280 -1.89 -13.41 -16.25
N ASP A 281 -2.93 -12.58 -16.30
CA ASP A 281 -3.08 -11.52 -17.29
C ASP A 281 -1.93 -10.50 -17.25
N LYS A 282 -1.46 -10.15 -16.05
CA LYS A 282 -0.43 -9.12 -15.88
C LYS A 282 0.98 -9.61 -16.16
N LEU A 283 1.28 -10.83 -15.77
CA LEU A 283 2.64 -11.37 -15.86
C LEU A 283 2.92 -12.08 -17.17
N LEU A 284 1.91 -12.69 -17.78
CA LEU A 284 2.11 -13.54 -18.97
C LEU A 284 1.65 -12.88 -20.29
N TYR A 285 0.78 -11.86 -20.25
CA TYR A 285 0.20 -11.25 -21.46
C TYR A 285 0.48 -9.77 -21.64
N LYS A 286 1.53 -9.23 -21.04
CA LYS A 286 1.95 -7.82 -21.23
C LYS A 286 2.41 -7.44 -22.65
N ASN A 287 2.22 -8.34 -23.63
CA ASN A 287 2.62 -8.17 -25.03
C ASN A 287 1.42 -8.24 -26.01
N ARG A 288 0.32 -7.56 -25.67
CA ARG A 288 -0.71 -7.26 -26.70
C ARG A 288 -1.16 -5.84 -26.62
#